data_b2ecc51a64f9dbe2f262c3c0bea35b92
#
_entry.id   b2ecc51a64f9dbe2f262c3c0bea35b92
#
_cell.length_a   1.000
_cell.length_b   1.000
_cell.length_c   1.000
_cell.angle_alpha   90.00
_cell.angle_beta   90.00
_cell.angle_gamma   90.00
#
_symmetry.space_group_name_H-M   'P 1'
#
loop_
_entity.id
_entity.type
_entity.pdbx_description
1 polymer ?
#
loop_
_entity_poly.entity_id
_entity_poly.type
_entity_poly.pdbx_seq_one_letter_code
_entity_poly.pdbx_strand_id
1 'polypeptide(L)'
;MKLNLDYTGDSRWEQMSDTHKQTLPAPNVFVSLLYQYQDKIPNLNEIKFAVETGTYNASTSVILAEHFDVTFTIELYPDKNPYDGKSYKELYEKIGKQHENLTFLFGNSRDVLGVVLSELPDERFFILLDAHSALEGPLREELKLIKESSNRNDHVMLIDDCRDLGQGNFPTLTEFEELIRDINPNYTIINTKEGNHIYLVY
;
A
#
# COMPACT_ATOMS: atom_id res chain seq x y z
N MET A 1 16.24 -11.77 1.23
CA MET A 1 15.02 -11.83 2.05
C MET A 1 14.38 -13.21 1.85
N LYS A 2 14.15 -14.01 2.90
CA LYS A 2 13.32 -15.22 2.78
C LYS A 2 11.93 -14.83 3.28
N LEU A 3 11.02 -14.56 2.36
CA LEU A 3 9.62 -14.38 2.68
C LEU A 3 9.07 -15.69 3.25
N ASN A 4 8.69 -15.70 4.51
CA ASN A 4 8.08 -16.86 5.13
C ASN A 4 6.56 -16.77 4.91
N LEU A 5 6.05 -17.52 3.91
CA LEU A 5 4.65 -17.45 3.46
C LEU A 5 3.69 -18.38 4.23
N ASP A 6 4.08 -18.90 5.38
CA ASP A 6 3.21 -19.81 6.13
C ASP A 6 2.25 -19.02 7.03
N TYR A 7 1.31 -18.32 6.41
CA TYR A 7 0.24 -17.56 7.09
C TYR A 7 -1.07 -18.35 7.26
N THR A 8 -1.07 -19.64 7.09
CA THR A 8 -2.27 -20.49 7.25
C THR A 8 -2.82 -20.56 8.67
N GLY A 9 -2.29 -19.76 9.60
CA GLY A 9 -2.69 -19.70 11.00
C GLY A 9 -2.89 -18.28 11.56
N ASP A 10 -3.09 -17.24 10.73
CA ASP A 10 -3.37 -15.90 11.28
C ASP A 10 -4.78 -15.86 11.87
N SER A 11 -4.84 -15.90 13.22
CA SER A 11 -6.09 -15.88 14.00
C SER A 11 -6.97 -14.64 13.72
N ARG A 12 -6.41 -13.61 13.11
CA ARG A 12 -7.12 -12.36 12.77
C ARG A 12 -7.93 -12.52 11.49
N TRP A 13 -7.41 -13.24 10.50
CA TRP A 13 -8.17 -13.60 9.30
C TRP A 13 -9.36 -14.50 9.65
N GLU A 14 -9.18 -15.43 10.58
CA GLU A 14 -10.25 -16.30 11.05
C GLU A 14 -11.36 -15.53 11.79
N GLN A 15 -11.04 -14.40 12.42
CA GLN A 15 -12.00 -13.55 13.14
C GLN A 15 -12.79 -12.58 12.25
N MET A 16 -12.40 -12.41 10.99
CA MET A 16 -13.15 -11.58 10.04
C MET A 16 -14.45 -12.27 9.63
N SER A 17 -15.51 -11.47 9.45
CA SER A 17 -16.77 -12.00 8.92
C SER A 17 -16.60 -12.54 7.50
N ASP A 18 -17.33 -13.60 7.14
CA ASP A 18 -17.27 -14.18 5.79
C ASP A 18 -17.59 -13.16 4.68
N THR A 19 -18.43 -12.18 4.98
CA THR A 19 -18.74 -11.08 4.05
C THR A 19 -17.52 -10.21 3.79
N HIS A 20 -16.72 -9.92 4.83
CA HIS A 20 -15.46 -9.16 4.69
C HIS A 20 -14.39 -9.97 3.93
N LYS A 21 -14.27 -11.26 4.21
CA LYS A 21 -13.34 -12.16 3.50
C LYS A 21 -13.63 -12.26 1.99
N GLN A 22 -14.88 -12.03 1.58
CA GLN A 22 -15.28 -12.06 0.15
C GLN A 22 -14.98 -10.75 -0.59
N THR A 23 -14.83 -9.63 0.12
CA THR A 23 -14.68 -8.29 -0.47
C THR A 23 -13.26 -7.74 -0.39
N LEU A 24 -12.43 -8.29 0.48
CA LEU A 24 -11.03 -7.86 0.65
C LEU A 24 -10.09 -8.93 0.08
N PRO A 25 -9.05 -8.54 -0.64
CA PRO A 25 -7.98 -9.47 -0.96
C PRO A 25 -7.42 -10.03 0.35
N ALA A 26 -7.02 -11.30 0.35
CA ALA A 26 -6.33 -11.86 1.50
C ALA A 26 -5.13 -10.96 1.85
N PRO A 27 -4.87 -10.63 3.14
CA PRO A 27 -3.80 -9.71 3.53
C PRO A 27 -2.43 -10.06 2.94
N ASN A 28 -2.23 -11.30 2.55
CA ASN A 28 -1.02 -11.82 1.93
C ASN A 28 -0.94 -11.64 0.41
N VAL A 29 -2.00 -11.14 -0.27
CA VAL A 29 -1.99 -11.03 -1.74
C VAL A 29 -0.87 -10.10 -2.22
N PHE A 30 -0.65 -8.97 -1.56
CA PHE A 30 0.40 -8.02 -1.91
C PHE A 30 1.81 -8.62 -1.75
N VAL A 31 2.05 -9.32 -0.64
CA VAL A 31 3.31 -10.01 -0.39
C VAL A 31 3.48 -11.20 -1.34
N SER A 32 2.41 -11.94 -1.64
CA SER A 32 2.44 -13.03 -2.63
C SER A 32 2.81 -12.51 -4.02
N LEU A 33 2.31 -11.34 -4.42
CA LEU A 33 2.68 -10.71 -5.68
C LEU A 33 4.16 -10.29 -5.71
N LEU A 34 4.67 -9.68 -4.63
CA LEU A 34 6.09 -9.37 -4.53
C LEU A 34 6.95 -10.62 -4.66
N TYR A 35 6.57 -11.71 -4.00
CA TYR A 35 7.27 -12.99 -4.11
C TYR A 35 7.21 -13.56 -5.52
N GLN A 36 6.04 -13.55 -6.16
CA GLN A 36 5.86 -14.04 -7.52
C GLN A 36 6.73 -13.30 -8.55
N TYR A 37 6.93 -12.00 -8.33
CA TYR A 37 7.69 -11.14 -9.26
C TYR A 37 9.11 -10.78 -8.77
N GLN A 38 9.56 -11.32 -7.64
CA GLN A 38 10.85 -10.95 -7.01
C GLN A 38 12.05 -11.04 -7.96
N ASP A 39 12.09 -12.06 -8.84
CA ASP A 39 13.19 -12.25 -9.79
C ASP A 39 13.17 -11.24 -10.94
N LYS A 40 12.05 -10.52 -11.11
CA LYS A 40 11.87 -9.50 -12.15
C LYS A 40 12.10 -8.08 -11.62
N ILE A 41 11.92 -7.87 -10.32
CA ILE A 41 12.09 -6.58 -9.66
C ILE A 41 13.56 -6.39 -9.29
N PRO A 42 14.29 -5.45 -9.94
CA PRO A 42 15.70 -5.25 -9.63
C PRO A 42 15.91 -4.86 -8.17
N ASN A 43 16.84 -5.54 -7.49
CA ASN A 43 17.27 -5.21 -6.13
C ASN A 43 16.13 -5.08 -5.11
N LEU A 44 15.07 -5.89 -5.25
CA LEU A 44 13.94 -5.88 -4.31
C LEU A 44 14.39 -6.13 -2.85
N ASN A 45 15.39 -6.99 -2.66
CA ASN A 45 15.95 -7.32 -1.35
C ASN A 45 16.75 -6.18 -0.69
N GLU A 46 17.05 -5.11 -1.41
CA GLU A 46 17.72 -3.92 -0.89
C GLU A 46 16.74 -2.85 -0.39
N ILE A 47 15.45 -3.00 -0.68
CA ILE A 47 14.42 -2.09 -0.21
C ILE A 47 14.19 -2.34 1.28
N LYS A 48 14.40 -1.30 2.09
CA LYS A 48 14.27 -1.33 3.56
C LYS A 48 13.00 -0.68 4.06
N PHE A 49 12.44 0.23 3.27
CA PHE A 49 11.32 1.09 3.65
C PHE A 49 10.06 0.69 2.90
N ALA A 50 8.96 0.58 3.64
CA ALA A 50 7.63 0.46 3.07
C ALA A 50 6.73 1.62 3.51
N VAL A 51 5.84 2.04 2.64
CA VAL A 51 4.74 2.95 2.98
C VAL A 51 3.44 2.43 2.39
N GLU A 52 2.41 2.40 3.21
CA GLU A 52 1.05 2.01 2.85
C GLU A 52 0.12 3.22 3.01
N THR A 53 -0.73 3.47 2.04
CA THR A 53 -1.86 4.39 2.19
C THR A 53 -3.15 3.56 2.32
N GLY A 54 -3.98 3.88 3.34
CA GLY A 54 -5.16 3.09 3.69
C GLY A 54 -4.87 1.95 4.67
N THR A 55 -4.74 2.26 5.96
CA THR A 55 -4.41 1.29 7.02
C THR A 55 -5.56 0.33 7.34
N TYR A 56 -6.79 0.84 7.37
CA TYR A 56 -8.01 0.12 7.79
C TYR A 56 -7.78 -0.66 9.10
N ASN A 57 -7.79 -2.00 9.08
CA ASN A 57 -7.60 -2.85 10.26
C ASN A 57 -6.12 -3.22 10.52
N ALA A 58 -5.19 -2.62 9.80
CA ALA A 58 -3.74 -2.82 9.87
C ALA A 58 -3.23 -4.23 9.57
N SER A 59 -4.03 -5.10 8.94
CA SER A 59 -3.58 -6.46 8.63
C SER A 59 -2.43 -6.46 7.61
N THR A 60 -2.51 -5.64 6.57
CA THR A 60 -1.43 -5.50 5.58
C THR A 60 -0.24 -4.77 6.17
N SER A 61 -0.46 -3.71 6.97
CA SER A 61 0.61 -2.96 7.65
C SER A 61 1.52 -3.86 8.48
N VAL A 62 0.93 -4.80 9.24
CA VAL A 62 1.69 -5.76 10.04
C VAL A 62 2.53 -6.68 9.17
N ILE A 63 1.96 -7.18 8.07
CA ILE A 63 2.70 -8.04 7.14
C ILE A 63 3.87 -7.26 6.51
N LEU A 64 3.66 -6.00 6.12
CA LEU A 64 4.74 -5.15 5.61
C LEU A 64 5.84 -4.97 6.66
N ALA A 65 5.48 -4.73 7.93
CA ALA A 65 6.45 -4.58 9.02
C ALA A 65 7.24 -5.87 9.30
N GLU A 66 6.73 -7.04 8.97
CA GLU A 66 7.48 -8.30 9.05
C GLU A 66 8.50 -8.47 7.91
N HIS A 67 8.38 -7.69 6.83
CA HIS A 67 9.20 -7.82 5.62
C HIS A 67 10.16 -6.66 5.38
N PHE A 68 9.87 -5.47 5.91
CA PHE A 68 10.67 -4.28 5.72
C PHE A 68 11.25 -3.80 7.05
N ASP A 69 12.44 -3.18 7.01
CA ASP A 69 13.12 -2.69 8.21
C ASP A 69 12.33 -1.55 8.88
N VAL A 70 11.65 -0.73 8.07
CA VAL A 70 10.78 0.36 8.53
C VAL A 70 9.52 0.40 7.67
N THR A 71 8.37 0.47 8.32
CA THR A 71 7.07 0.56 7.66
C THR A 71 6.27 1.75 8.19
N PHE A 72 5.76 2.55 7.28
CA PHE A 72 4.79 3.62 7.56
C PHE A 72 3.42 3.21 7.03
N THR A 73 2.37 3.50 7.76
CA THR A 73 1.00 3.32 7.30
C THR A 73 0.17 4.55 7.59
N ILE A 74 -0.64 4.99 6.62
CA ILE A 74 -1.36 6.26 6.65
C ILE A 74 -2.87 5.99 6.70
N GLU A 75 -3.56 6.52 7.72
CA GLU A 75 -5.00 6.35 7.92
C GLU A 75 -5.72 7.68 8.04
N LEU A 76 -6.77 7.85 7.23
CA LEU A 76 -7.60 9.07 7.26
C LEU A 76 -8.59 9.08 8.43
N TYR A 77 -9.15 7.93 8.79
CA TYR A 77 -10.27 7.81 9.74
C TYR A 77 -9.96 6.89 10.94
N PRO A 78 -8.96 7.20 11.77
CA PRO A 78 -8.58 6.32 12.89
C PRO A 78 -9.64 6.24 13.98
N ASP A 79 -10.45 7.32 14.15
CA ASP A 79 -11.45 7.43 15.20
C ASP A 79 -12.78 6.76 14.87
N LYS A 80 -13.17 6.85 13.60
CA LYS A 80 -14.44 6.28 13.15
C LYS A 80 -14.35 5.94 11.67
N ASN A 81 -14.10 4.67 11.39
CA ASN A 81 -14.05 4.18 10.03
C ASN A 81 -15.44 4.29 9.38
N PRO A 82 -15.56 4.88 8.16
CA PRO A 82 -16.85 5.08 7.51
C PRO A 82 -17.53 3.79 7.05
N TYR A 83 -16.79 2.68 6.89
CA TYR A 83 -17.33 1.42 6.40
C TYR A 83 -18.02 0.59 7.49
N ASP A 84 -17.47 0.57 8.70
CA ASP A 84 -17.96 -0.27 9.79
C ASP A 84 -18.27 0.49 11.09
N GLY A 85 -18.00 1.80 11.11
CA GLY A 85 -18.26 2.69 12.23
C GLY A 85 -17.38 2.49 13.45
N LYS A 86 -16.34 1.65 13.37
CA LYS A 86 -15.43 1.36 14.48
C LYS A 86 -14.29 2.35 14.58
N SER A 87 -13.75 2.51 15.80
CA SER A 87 -12.46 3.13 16.04
C SER A 87 -11.36 2.05 16.03
N TYR A 88 -10.29 2.32 15.33
CA TYR A 88 -9.12 1.44 15.29
C TYR A 88 -7.93 1.96 16.10
N LYS A 89 -8.05 3.10 16.78
CA LYS A 89 -6.95 3.70 17.57
C LYS A 89 -6.33 2.74 18.57
N GLU A 90 -7.15 2.09 19.38
CA GLU A 90 -6.64 1.14 20.38
C GLU A 90 -5.94 -0.07 19.73
N LEU A 91 -6.43 -0.50 18.56
CA LEU A 91 -5.79 -1.56 17.79
C LEU A 91 -4.42 -1.10 17.30
N TYR A 92 -4.32 0.11 16.72
CA TYR A 92 -3.06 0.65 16.23
C TYR A 92 -2.03 0.85 17.36
N GLU A 93 -2.45 1.35 18.52
CA GLU A 93 -1.60 1.46 19.71
C GLU A 93 -1.07 0.11 20.17
N LYS A 94 -1.93 -0.93 20.17
CA LYS A 94 -1.53 -2.29 20.53
C LYS A 94 -0.54 -2.88 19.54
N ILE A 95 -0.81 -2.73 18.24
CA ILE A 95 0.06 -3.22 17.17
C ILE A 95 1.41 -2.50 17.18
N GLY A 96 1.42 -1.16 17.32
CA GLY A 96 2.65 -0.38 17.37
C GLY A 96 3.57 -0.74 18.53
N LYS A 97 3.00 -1.20 19.66
CA LYS A 97 3.80 -1.75 20.79
C LYS A 97 4.41 -3.12 20.49
N GLN A 98 3.87 -3.86 19.53
CA GLN A 98 4.33 -5.19 19.15
C GLN A 98 5.32 -5.15 17.97
N HIS A 99 5.24 -4.11 17.14
CA HIS A 99 6.04 -3.90 15.94
C HIS A 99 6.70 -2.53 16.00
N GLU A 100 7.88 -2.43 16.62
CA GLU A 100 8.62 -1.18 16.82
C GLU A 100 9.02 -0.50 15.50
N ASN A 101 9.08 -1.27 14.42
CA ASN A 101 9.37 -0.79 13.07
C ASN A 101 8.13 -0.37 12.26
N LEU A 102 6.93 -0.37 12.87
CA LEU A 102 5.68 0.05 12.24
C LEU A 102 5.18 1.36 12.84
N THR A 103 5.09 2.39 12.02
CA THR A 103 4.62 3.72 12.42
C THR A 103 3.27 4.03 11.80
N PHE A 104 2.27 4.30 12.63
CA PHE A 104 0.95 4.74 12.23
C PHE A 104 0.92 6.26 12.10
N LEU A 105 0.57 6.76 10.93
CA LEU A 105 0.41 8.18 10.61
C LEU A 105 -1.06 8.48 10.35
N PHE A 106 -1.56 9.60 10.89
CA PHE A 106 -2.97 9.96 10.79
C PHE A 106 -3.14 11.21 9.93
N GLY A 107 -3.99 11.12 8.94
CA GLY A 107 -4.28 12.21 8.02
C GLY A 107 -4.59 11.73 6.61
N ASN A 108 -4.88 12.69 5.74
CA ASN A 108 -5.10 12.41 4.34
C ASN A 108 -3.77 12.03 3.66
N SER A 109 -3.74 10.93 2.92
CA SER A 109 -2.55 10.50 2.18
C SER A 109 -2.05 11.56 1.19
N ARG A 110 -2.96 12.42 0.66
CA ARG A 110 -2.61 13.59 -0.17
C ARG A 110 -1.69 14.59 0.53
N ASP A 111 -1.67 14.60 1.86
CA ASP A 111 -0.84 15.52 2.65
C ASP A 111 0.34 14.78 3.30
N VAL A 112 0.11 13.54 3.76
CA VAL A 112 1.05 12.81 4.61
C VAL A 112 2.09 12.03 3.81
N LEU A 113 1.71 11.44 2.66
CA LEU A 113 2.63 10.63 1.85
C LEU A 113 3.85 11.43 1.39
N GLY A 114 3.62 12.67 0.91
CA GLY A 114 4.70 13.56 0.49
C GLY A 114 5.67 13.90 1.63
N VAL A 115 5.17 14.06 2.86
CA VAL A 115 6.02 14.28 4.03
C VAL A 115 6.91 13.07 4.31
N VAL A 116 6.36 11.86 4.32
CA VAL A 116 7.15 10.62 4.54
C VAL A 116 8.27 10.50 3.50
N LEU A 117 7.96 10.70 2.22
CA LEU A 117 8.94 10.59 1.15
C LEU A 117 10.00 11.69 1.20
N SER A 118 9.63 12.92 1.59
CA SER A 118 10.56 14.05 1.67
C SER A 118 11.48 13.99 2.89
N GLU A 119 11.11 13.31 3.96
CA GLU A 119 12.00 13.06 5.12
C GLU A 119 13.11 12.04 4.79
N LEU A 120 12.88 11.16 3.80
CA LEU A 120 13.80 10.12 3.36
C LEU A 120 13.96 10.14 1.82
N PRO A 121 14.36 11.27 1.23
CA PRO A 121 14.22 11.50 -0.22
C PRO A 121 15.13 10.62 -1.07
N ASP A 122 16.23 10.12 -0.50
CA ASP A 122 17.23 9.28 -1.18
C ASP A 122 16.99 7.79 -1.00
N GLU A 123 15.95 7.42 -0.24
CA GLU A 123 15.62 6.03 0.01
C GLU A 123 14.68 5.45 -1.06
N ARG A 124 14.88 4.18 -1.37
CA ARG A 124 13.99 3.42 -2.23
C ARG A 124 12.90 2.77 -1.40
N PHE A 125 11.64 3.02 -1.76
CA PHE A 125 10.48 2.48 -1.06
C PHE A 125 9.81 1.35 -1.83
N PHE A 126 9.20 0.44 -1.07
CA PHE A 126 8.01 -0.26 -1.49
C PHE A 126 6.80 0.59 -1.10
N ILE A 127 5.92 0.89 -2.05
CA ILE A 127 4.76 1.75 -1.85
C ILE A 127 3.49 0.96 -2.17
N LEU A 128 2.59 0.82 -1.20
CA LEU A 128 1.26 0.26 -1.39
C LEU A 128 0.24 1.40 -1.38
N LEU A 129 -0.40 1.64 -2.51
CA LEU A 129 -1.48 2.62 -2.67
C LEU A 129 -2.83 1.90 -2.58
N ASP A 130 -3.50 2.04 -1.43
CA ASP A 130 -4.77 1.38 -1.09
C ASP A 130 -5.71 2.34 -0.31
N ALA A 131 -5.54 3.68 -0.48
CA ALA A 131 -6.30 4.70 0.21
C ALA A 131 -7.48 5.20 -0.60
N HIS A 132 -8.51 4.38 -0.78
CA HIS A 132 -9.69 4.82 -1.52
C HIS A 132 -10.98 4.34 -0.87
N SER A 133 -12.07 5.00 -1.23
CA SER A 133 -13.42 4.67 -0.80
C SER A 133 -14.38 4.74 -1.98
N ALA A 134 -14.95 3.62 -2.35
CA ALA A 134 -15.91 3.52 -3.46
C ALA A 134 -15.34 4.19 -4.75
N LEU A 135 -15.92 5.29 -5.21
CA LEU A 135 -15.50 6.00 -6.43
C LEU A 135 -14.63 7.24 -6.15
N GLU A 136 -14.07 7.35 -4.96
CA GLU A 136 -13.21 8.45 -4.55
C GLU A 136 -11.87 7.92 -4.01
N GLY A 137 -10.79 8.35 -4.60
CA GLY A 137 -9.44 7.99 -4.20
C GLY A 137 -8.44 9.09 -4.45
N PRO A 138 -7.34 9.12 -3.68
CA PRO A 138 -6.28 10.11 -3.82
C PRO A 138 -5.24 9.73 -4.89
N LEU A 139 -5.47 8.71 -5.69
CA LEU A 139 -4.44 8.08 -6.55
C LEU A 139 -3.68 9.06 -7.43
N ARG A 140 -4.38 10.06 -8.05
CA ARG A 140 -3.72 11.09 -8.87
C ARG A 140 -2.73 11.92 -8.06
N GLU A 141 -3.16 12.33 -6.89
CA GLU A 141 -2.38 13.18 -5.99
C GLU A 141 -1.22 12.37 -5.41
N GLU A 142 -1.45 11.13 -5.01
CA GLU A 142 -0.40 10.24 -4.49
C GLU A 142 0.70 10.00 -5.52
N LEU A 143 0.36 9.70 -6.77
CA LEU A 143 1.35 9.52 -7.83
C LEU A 143 2.16 10.80 -8.12
N LYS A 144 1.53 11.99 -8.06
CA LYS A 144 2.24 13.27 -8.15
C LYS A 144 3.19 13.48 -6.97
N LEU A 145 2.73 13.20 -5.75
CA LEU A 145 3.56 13.31 -4.55
C LEU A 145 4.78 12.38 -4.59
N ILE A 146 4.63 11.16 -5.10
CA ILE A 146 5.76 10.24 -5.28
C ILE A 146 6.82 10.85 -6.19
N LYS A 147 6.40 11.49 -7.29
CA LYS A 147 7.31 12.19 -8.19
C LYS A 147 7.99 13.39 -7.54
N GLU A 148 7.22 14.20 -6.80
CA GLU A 148 7.66 15.53 -6.34
C GLU A 148 8.44 15.48 -5.03
N SER A 149 8.21 14.46 -4.18
CA SER A 149 8.72 14.41 -2.81
C SER A 149 9.91 13.48 -2.61
N SER A 150 10.34 12.74 -3.65
CA SER A 150 11.50 11.86 -3.61
C SER A 150 12.55 12.26 -4.64
N ASN A 151 13.83 12.11 -4.28
CA ASN A 151 14.93 12.23 -5.23
C ASN A 151 15.09 10.95 -6.08
N ARG A 152 14.38 9.87 -5.70
CA ARG A 152 14.38 8.60 -6.40
C ARG A 152 13.13 8.44 -7.26
N ASN A 153 13.29 7.76 -8.36
CA ASN A 153 12.20 7.44 -9.29
C ASN A 153 12.16 5.94 -9.65
N ASP A 154 12.74 5.10 -8.78
CA ASP A 154 12.83 3.64 -8.97
C ASP A 154 12.15 2.85 -7.82
N HIS A 155 11.13 3.44 -7.21
CA HIS A 155 10.30 2.78 -6.22
C HIS A 155 9.60 1.55 -6.80
N VAL A 156 9.22 0.62 -5.93
CA VAL A 156 8.33 -0.49 -6.30
C VAL A 156 6.94 -0.16 -5.77
N MET A 157 5.93 -0.17 -6.62
CA MET A 157 4.57 0.18 -6.22
C MET A 157 3.62 -0.98 -6.48
N LEU A 158 2.75 -1.26 -5.51
CA LEU A 158 1.50 -2.00 -5.71
C LEU A 158 0.33 -1.03 -5.56
N ILE A 159 -0.57 -1.05 -6.52
CA ILE A 159 -1.70 -0.11 -6.58
C ILE A 159 -2.97 -0.96 -6.66
N ASP A 160 -3.78 -0.89 -5.60
CA ASP A 160 -5.02 -1.67 -5.50
C ASP A 160 -6.21 -0.95 -6.16
N ASP A 161 -7.33 -1.65 -6.25
CA ASP A 161 -8.62 -1.22 -6.82
C ASP A 161 -8.55 -0.55 -8.20
N CYS A 162 -7.55 -0.89 -9.01
CA CYS A 162 -7.42 -0.38 -10.37
C CYS A 162 -8.56 -0.83 -11.31
N ARG A 163 -9.51 -1.65 -10.84
CA ARG A 163 -10.81 -1.90 -11.52
C ARG A 163 -11.64 -0.63 -11.66
N ASP A 164 -11.40 0.36 -10.77
CA ASP A 164 -12.14 1.61 -10.72
C ASP A 164 -11.52 2.71 -11.60
N LEU A 165 -10.42 2.41 -12.31
CA LEU A 165 -9.83 3.33 -13.29
C LEU A 165 -10.87 3.80 -14.33
N GLY A 166 -10.97 5.12 -14.49
CA GLY A 166 -11.95 5.78 -15.34
C GLY A 166 -13.33 5.97 -14.72
N GLN A 167 -13.50 5.62 -13.44
CA GLN A 167 -14.76 5.84 -12.70
C GLN A 167 -14.57 6.90 -11.62
N GLY A 168 -15.64 7.64 -11.30
CA GLY A 168 -15.60 8.69 -10.27
C GLY A 168 -14.45 9.67 -10.49
N ASN A 169 -13.60 9.85 -9.47
CA ASN A 169 -12.40 10.67 -9.55
C ASN A 169 -11.10 9.89 -9.84
N PHE A 170 -11.19 8.59 -10.09
CA PHE A 170 -10.01 7.82 -10.50
C PHE A 170 -9.50 8.26 -11.88
N PRO A 171 -8.17 8.21 -12.11
CA PRO A 171 -7.62 8.46 -13.43
C PRO A 171 -8.17 7.46 -14.45
N THR A 172 -8.29 7.84 -15.71
CA THR A 172 -8.46 6.87 -16.79
C THR A 172 -7.21 5.98 -16.89
N LEU A 173 -7.31 4.83 -17.52
CA LEU A 173 -6.14 3.95 -17.71
C LEU A 173 -5.00 4.69 -18.42
N THR A 174 -5.31 5.48 -19.45
CA THR A 174 -4.30 6.28 -20.17
C THR A 174 -3.64 7.31 -19.23
N GLU A 175 -4.42 8.06 -18.49
CA GLU A 175 -3.90 9.05 -17.53
C GLU A 175 -3.08 8.37 -16.41
N PHE A 176 -3.51 7.21 -15.93
CA PHE A 176 -2.78 6.41 -14.95
C PHE A 176 -1.39 6.02 -15.48
N GLU A 177 -1.31 5.48 -16.70
CA GLU A 177 -0.04 5.11 -17.32
C GLU A 177 0.84 6.34 -17.56
N GLU A 178 0.28 7.49 -17.96
CA GLU A 178 0.98 8.75 -18.10
C GLU A 178 1.57 9.23 -16.77
N LEU A 179 0.81 9.20 -15.69
CA LEU A 179 1.29 9.54 -14.35
C LEU A 179 2.45 8.65 -13.90
N ILE A 180 2.35 7.34 -14.12
CA ILE A 180 3.44 6.40 -13.81
C ILE A 180 4.69 6.70 -14.65
N ARG A 181 4.51 6.95 -15.96
CA ARG A 181 5.63 7.32 -16.87
C ARG A 181 6.26 8.66 -16.55
N ASP A 182 5.50 9.57 -15.96
CA ASP A 182 5.99 10.86 -15.50
C ASP A 182 6.89 10.76 -14.27
N ILE A 183 6.69 9.74 -13.43
CA ILE A 183 7.64 9.39 -12.35
C ILE A 183 8.92 8.79 -12.96
N ASN A 184 8.77 7.74 -13.78
CA ASN A 184 9.88 7.09 -14.46
C ASN A 184 9.42 6.49 -15.80
N PRO A 185 9.93 7.00 -16.95
CA PRO A 185 9.51 6.49 -18.26
C PRO A 185 9.89 5.03 -18.50
N ASN A 186 10.82 4.48 -17.72
CA ASN A 186 11.30 3.10 -17.86
C ASN A 186 10.54 2.10 -16.94
N TYR A 187 9.58 2.54 -16.16
CA TYR A 187 8.81 1.62 -15.31
C TYR A 187 8.13 0.53 -16.14
N THR A 188 8.23 -0.69 -15.65
CA THR A 188 7.39 -1.82 -16.09
C THR A 188 6.08 -1.76 -15.33
N ILE A 189 4.96 -1.78 -16.07
CA ILE A 189 3.59 -1.75 -15.51
C ILE A 189 2.93 -3.09 -15.81
N ILE A 190 2.53 -3.82 -14.78
CA ILE A 190 1.90 -5.14 -14.90
C ILE A 190 0.53 -5.11 -14.23
N ASN A 191 -0.53 -5.39 -15.00
CA ASN A 191 -1.82 -5.75 -14.42
C ASN A 191 -1.74 -7.21 -13.98
N THR A 192 -1.74 -7.46 -12.69
CA THR A 192 -1.60 -8.82 -12.14
C THR A 192 -2.85 -9.66 -12.31
N LYS A 193 -4.00 -9.02 -12.57
CA LYS A 193 -5.35 -9.63 -12.63
C LYS A 193 -5.78 -10.30 -11.32
N GLU A 194 -5.02 -10.09 -10.26
CA GLU A 194 -5.32 -10.55 -8.91
C GLU A 194 -6.16 -9.51 -8.15
N GLY A 195 -6.94 -9.98 -7.19
CA GLY A 195 -7.78 -9.12 -6.35
C GLY A 195 -8.68 -8.20 -7.16
N ASN A 196 -8.63 -6.91 -6.88
CA ASN A 196 -9.37 -5.85 -7.55
C ASN A 196 -8.58 -5.22 -8.72
N HIS A 197 -7.88 -6.03 -9.51
CA HIS A 197 -6.97 -5.58 -10.56
C HIS A 197 -5.78 -4.77 -10.00
N ILE A 198 -4.98 -5.42 -9.14
CA ILE A 198 -3.75 -4.83 -8.60
C ILE A 198 -2.76 -4.60 -9.73
N TYR A 199 -2.18 -3.40 -9.79
CA TYR A 199 -1.07 -3.10 -10.69
C TYR A 199 0.24 -3.14 -9.91
N LEU A 200 1.21 -3.89 -10.43
CA LEU A 200 2.61 -3.87 -9.98
C LEU A 200 3.42 -2.99 -10.92
N VAL A 201 4.16 -2.04 -10.34
CA VAL A 201 5.01 -1.08 -11.05
C VAL A 201 6.43 -1.12 -10.48
N TYR A 202 7.44 -1.31 -11.35
CA TYR A 202 8.86 -1.37 -10.95
C TYR A 202 9.79 -1.00 -12.09
#